data_4591da4113172918a15a108381fba96c
#
_entry.id   4591da4113172918a15a108381fba96c
#
_cell.length_a   1.000
_cell.length_b   1.000
_cell.length_c   1.000
_cell.angle_alpha   90.00
_cell.angle_beta   90.00
_cell.angle_gamma   90.00
#
_symmetry.space_group_name_H-M   'P 1'
#
loop_
_entity.id
_entity.type
_entity.pdbx_description
1 polymer ?
#
loop_
_entity_poly.entity_id
_entity_poly.type
_entity_poly.pdbx_seq_one_letter_code
_entity_poly.pdbx_strand_id
1 'polypeptide(L)'
;MKINEILREQIKNEIPRERCCLVTALKVALRLYGTLHITGRGFMVEFKKEDPALLRRTIRLFKAVFPSHKDLEILFDDKKYWVQIYGPRSVWQELNLFSEKEGFLPDVSVTRDCCLMQFVREVVLYKGYLVNFEEGYQLEIREPGPFTGILMSTLEKWEIKHYSYPGRLLIKGGEHLFAFLNRLNCQETVERLARYREFKKDKDQTVRLTNYSMANLNRQVDGYEKIRLVLEEIRKGPGLEALPPPLREI
;
A
#
# COMPACT_ATOMS: atom_id res chain seq x y z
N MET A 1 -10.90 -3.25 10.43
CA MET A 1 -10.53 -2.32 9.34
C MET A 1 -9.42 -2.94 8.53
N LYS A 2 -9.55 -3.00 7.21
CA LYS A 2 -8.52 -3.57 6.32
C LYS A 2 -7.29 -2.66 6.31
N ILE A 3 -6.09 -3.21 6.13
CA ILE A 3 -4.83 -2.45 6.19
C ILE A 3 -4.78 -1.29 5.20
N ASN A 4 -5.38 -1.45 4.02
CA ASN A 4 -5.50 -0.38 3.03
C ASN A 4 -6.37 0.79 3.50
N GLU A 5 -7.38 0.51 4.30
CA GLU A 5 -8.23 1.54 4.90
C GLU A 5 -7.44 2.34 5.94
N ILE A 6 -6.63 1.65 6.77
CA ILE A 6 -5.76 2.30 7.76
C ILE A 6 -4.77 3.24 7.06
N LEU A 7 -4.06 2.76 6.04
CA LEU A 7 -3.12 3.57 5.27
C LEU A 7 -3.79 4.82 4.69
N ARG A 8 -4.95 4.63 4.06
CA ARG A 8 -5.70 5.75 3.47
C ARG A 8 -6.20 6.72 4.52
N GLU A 9 -6.72 6.25 5.67
CA GLU A 9 -7.18 7.12 6.75
C GLU A 9 -6.05 7.96 7.33
N GLN A 10 -4.87 7.37 7.57
CA GLN A 10 -3.71 8.10 8.07
C GLN A 10 -3.30 9.24 7.13
N ILE A 11 -3.26 8.99 5.82
CA ILE A 11 -2.88 10.02 4.84
C ILE A 11 -4.02 11.03 4.65
N LYS A 12 -5.26 10.56 4.55
CA LYS A 12 -6.44 11.38 4.25
C LYS A 12 -6.74 12.41 5.34
N ASN A 13 -6.55 12.03 6.61
CA ASN A 13 -6.90 12.89 7.75
C ASN A 13 -5.85 13.96 8.01
N GLU A 14 -4.63 13.77 7.56
CA GLU A 14 -3.56 14.76 7.74
C GLU A 14 -3.58 15.80 6.62
N ILE A 15 -3.78 17.05 6.98
CA ILE A 15 -3.66 18.21 6.10
C ILE A 15 -2.30 18.86 6.35
N PRO A 16 -1.46 19.07 5.32
CA PRO A 16 -0.18 19.74 5.49
C PRO A 16 -0.35 21.15 6.11
N ARG A 17 0.63 21.57 6.88
CA ARG A 17 0.65 22.95 7.47
C ARG A 17 1.35 23.93 6.56
N GLU A 18 2.41 23.50 5.90
CA GLU A 18 3.22 24.36 5.03
C GLU A 18 2.51 24.64 3.71
N ARG A 19 2.46 25.92 3.30
CA ARG A 19 1.81 26.33 2.05
C ARG A 19 2.33 25.57 0.82
N CYS A 20 3.64 25.35 0.74
CA CYS A 20 4.23 24.61 -0.39
C CYS A 20 3.70 23.15 -0.46
N CYS A 21 3.53 22.49 0.68
CA CYS A 21 2.99 21.13 0.75
C CYS A 21 1.47 21.11 0.47
N LEU A 22 0.72 22.12 0.93
CA LEU A 22 -0.69 22.30 0.58
C LEU A 22 -0.89 22.43 -0.93
N VAL A 23 -0.09 23.29 -1.57
CA VAL A 23 -0.13 23.49 -3.03
C VAL A 23 0.23 22.19 -3.76
N THR A 24 1.26 21.48 -3.29
CA THR A 24 1.65 20.19 -3.88
C THR A 24 0.52 19.16 -3.77
N ALA A 25 -0.08 19.01 -2.59
CA ALA A 25 -1.20 18.10 -2.39
C ALA A 25 -2.39 18.41 -3.31
N LEU A 26 -2.72 19.70 -3.41
CA LEU A 26 -3.80 20.16 -4.27
C LEU A 26 -3.52 19.90 -5.75
N LYS A 27 -2.30 20.20 -6.23
CA LYS A 27 -1.88 19.93 -7.61
C LYS A 27 -1.97 18.45 -7.97
N VAL A 28 -1.52 17.56 -7.06
CA VAL A 28 -1.61 16.11 -7.29
C VAL A 28 -3.06 15.67 -7.39
N ALA A 29 -3.93 16.13 -6.47
CA ALA A 29 -5.36 15.82 -6.51
C ALA A 29 -6.01 16.32 -7.83
N LEU A 30 -5.72 17.55 -8.23
CA LEU A 30 -6.19 18.14 -9.50
C LEU A 30 -5.75 17.32 -10.70
N ARG A 31 -4.49 16.92 -10.75
CA ARG A 31 -3.95 16.16 -11.89
C ARG A 31 -4.52 14.77 -12.01
N LEU A 32 -4.83 14.11 -10.87
CA LEU A 32 -5.33 12.74 -10.87
C LEU A 32 -6.84 12.66 -11.09
N TYR A 33 -7.60 13.65 -10.62
CA TYR A 33 -9.07 13.57 -10.56
C TYR A 33 -9.82 14.86 -10.91
N GLY A 34 -9.09 15.95 -11.15
CA GLY A 34 -9.70 17.22 -11.54
C GLY A 34 -9.97 17.26 -13.03
N THR A 35 -11.14 17.73 -13.41
CA THR A 35 -11.50 18.08 -14.79
C THR A 35 -11.75 19.58 -14.86
N LEU A 36 -11.01 20.27 -15.73
CA LEU A 36 -11.21 21.71 -15.97
C LEU A 36 -12.32 21.92 -16.99
N HIS A 37 -13.24 22.78 -16.66
CA HIS A 37 -14.29 23.27 -17.55
C HIS A 37 -14.15 24.78 -17.75
N ILE A 38 -14.23 25.22 -19.01
CA ILE A 38 -14.33 26.66 -19.35
C ILE A 38 -15.82 26.97 -19.47
N THR A 39 -16.29 27.88 -18.64
CA THR A 39 -17.70 28.27 -18.58
C THR A 39 -17.86 29.75 -18.91
N GLY A 40 -19.07 30.20 -19.16
CA GLY A 40 -19.37 31.63 -19.34
C GLY A 40 -19.10 32.48 -18.10
N ARG A 41 -18.93 31.87 -16.93
CA ARG A 41 -18.55 32.52 -15.64
C ARG A 41 -17.06 32.45 -15.32
N GLY A 42 -16.24 31.85 -16.18
CA GLY A 42 -14.80 31.64 -15.97
C GLY A 42 -14.42 30.16 -15.93
N PHE A 43 -13.45 29.84 -15.10
CA PHE A 43 -12.96 28.46 -14.99
C PHE A 43 -13.62 27.74 -13.82
N MET A 44 -13.98 26.48 -14.04
CA MET A 44 -14.48 25.59 -13.02
C MET A 44 -13.66 24.28 -13.03
N VAL A 45 -13.26 23.82 -11.85
CA VAL A 45 -12.68 22.48 -11.71
C VAL A 45 -13.70 21.57 -11.03
N GLU A 46 -13.95 20.44 -11.65
CA GLU A 46 -14.83 19.41 -11.14
C GLU A 46 -14.02 18.21 -10.65
N PHE A 47 -14.38 17.69 -9.48
CA PHE A 47 -13.87 16.43 -8.93
C PHE A 47 -15.03 15.47 -8.75
N LYS A 48 -14.86 14.25 -9.29
CA LYS A 48 -15.80 13.13 -9.09
C LYS A 48 -15.06 11.99 -8.41
N LYS A 49 -15.56 11.54 -7.26
CA LYS A 49 -14.97 10.42 -6.52
C LYS A 49 -16.02 9.76 -5.63
N GLU A 50 -16.06 8.44 -5.66
CA GLU A 50 -16.99 7.66 -4.83
C GLU A 50 -16.75 7.76 -3.31
N ASP A 51 -15.60 8.30 -2.88
CA ASP A 51 -15.28 8.55 -1.47
C ASP A 51 -15.54 10.03 -1.11
N PRO A 52 -16.65 10.35 -0.41
CA PRO A 52 -16.96 11.72 0.00
C PRO A 52 -15.89 12.35 0.90
N ALA A 53 -15.15 11.54 1.64
CA ALA A 53 -14.10 12.04 2.52
C ALA A 53 -12.90 12.58 1.73
N LEU A 54 -12.58 12.00 0.57
CA LEU A 54 -11.58 12.55 -0.35
C LEU A 54 -12.03 13.87 -0.97
N LEU A 55 -13.30 13.98 -1.32
CA LEU A 55 -13.88 15.25 -1.81
C LEU A 55 -13.83 16.35 -0.74
N ARG A 56 -14.22 16.04 0.49
CA ARG A 56 -14.11 16.99 1.62
C ARG A 56 -12.66 17.38 1.91
N ARG A 57 -11.71 16.44 1.77
CA ARG A 57 -10.27 16.75 1.85
C ARG A 57 -9.87 17.77 0.78
N THR A 58 -10.28 17.58 -0.47
CA THR A 58 -10.01 18.50 -1.57
C THR A 58 -10.54 19.90 -1.26
N ILE A 59 -11.76 20.02 -0.75
CA ILE A 59 -12.33 21.30 -0.31
C ILE A 59 -11.46 21.95 0.79
N ARG A 60 -11.02 21.16 1.79
CA ARG A 60 -10.14 21.68 2.85
C ARG A 60 -8.80 22.16 2.31
N LEU A 61 -8.20 21.44 1.37
CA LEU A 61 -6.96 21.86 0.70
C LEU A 61 -7.15 23.18 -0.05
N PHE A 62 -8.24 23.32 -0.83
CA PHE A 62 -8.56 24.58 -1.50
C PHE A 62 -8.71 25.74 -0.53
N LYS A 63 -9.51 25.58 0.53
CA LYS A 63 -9.70 26.60 1.56
C LYS A 63 -8.40 26.96 2.28
N ALA A 64 -7.51 26.00 2.49
CA ALA A 64 -6.22 26.24 3.13
C ALA A 64 -5.22 26.96 2.20
N VAL A 65 -5.25 26.66 0.90
CA VAL A 65 -4.40 27.35 -0.11
C VAL A 65 -4.90 28.76 -0.37
N PHE A 66 -6.21 28.98 -0.38
CA PHE A 66 -6.89 30.25 -0.74
C PHE A 66 -7.79 30.74 0.38
N PRO A 67 -7.27 31.07 1.56
CA PRO A 67 -8.11 31.45 2.71
C PRO A 67 -8.85 32.79 2.52
N SER A 68 -8.34 33.66 1.65
CA SER A 68 -8.85 35.01 1.45
C SER A 68 -9.61 35.24 0.14
N HIS A 69 -9.74 34.19 -0.69
CA HIS A 69 -10.42 34.32 -1.99
C HIS A 69 -11.93 34.24 -1.82
N LYS A 70 -12.58 35.40 -1.76
CA LYS A 70 -14.06 35.53 -1.70
C LYS A 70 -14.74 35.09 -3.00
N ASP A 71 -13.99 35.07 -4.10
CA ASP A 71 -14.50 34.75 -5.44
C ASP A 71 -14.48 33.26 -5.77
N LEU A 72 -14.09 32.41 -4.82
CA LEU A 72 -14.17 30.96 -4.95
C LEU A 72 -15.55 30.48 -4.51
N GLU A 73 -16.32 30.00 -5.46
CA GLU A 73 -17.58 29.30 -5.18
C GLU A 73 -17.34 27.80 -5.18
N ILE A 74 -17.65 27.12 -4.07
CA ILE A 74 -17.48 25.69 -3.90
C ILE A 74 -18.85 25.06 -3.74
N LEU A 75 -19.25 24.24 -4.73
CA LEU A 75 -20.44 23.41 -4.69
C LEU A 75 -20.04 21.96 -4.36
N PHE A 76 -20.76 21.35 -3.45
CA PHE A 76 -20.52 19.98 -3.01
C PHE A 76 -21.83 19.21 -2.94
N ASP A 77 -21.87 18.06 -3.58
CA ASP A 77 -22.99 17.11 -3.50
C ASP A 77 -22.45 15.73 -3.09
N ASP A 78 -22.69 15.33 -1.84
CA ASP A 78 -22.25 14.06 -1.29
C ASP A 78 -23.06 12.86 -1.78
N LYS A 79 -24.27 13.09 -2.31
CA LYS A 79 -25.11 12.03 -2.93
C LYS A 79 -24.65 11.72 -4.35
N LYS A 80 -24.18 12.73 -5.07
CA LYS A 80 -23.65 12.59 -6.44
C LYS A 80 -22.13 12.41 -6.47
N TYR A 81 -21.47 12.49 -5.32
CA TYR A 81 -20.01 12.33 -5.19
C TYR A 81 -19.22 13.28 -6.09
N TRP A 82 -19.60 14.56 -6.12
CA TRP A 82 -18.85 15.56 -6.84
C TRP A 82 -18.64 16.85 -6.04
N VAL A 83 -17.58 17.55 -6.44
CA VAL A 83 -17.25 18.92 -5.98
C VAL A 83 -16.95 19.74 -7.22
N GLN A 84 -17.58 20.91 -7.33
CA GLN A 84 -17.28 21.91 -8.35
C GLN A 84 -16.74 23.16 -7.68
N ILE A 85 -15.62 23.67 -8.18
CA ILE A 85 -14.94 24.85 -7.65
C ILE A 85 -14.82 25.84 -8.81
N TYR A 86 -15.55 26.95 -8.67
CA TYR A 86 -15.51 28.07 -9.59
C TYR A 86 -14.51 29.09 -9.07
N GLY A 87 -13.79 29.73 -9.95
CA GLY A 87 -12.87 30.80 -9.59
C GLY A 87 -12.36 31.58 -10.80
N PRO A 88 -11.86 32.81 -10.57
CA PRO A 88 -11.28 33.61 -11.61
C PRO A 88 -9.98 32.98 -12.13
N ARG A 89 -9.61 33.31 -13.36
CA ARG A 89 -8.39 32.81 -14.02
C ARG A 89 -7.13 33.00 -13.17
N SER A 90 -7.04 34.10 -12.43
CA SER A 90 -5.90 34.41 -11.56
C SER A 90 -5.64 33.35 -10.50
N VAL A 91 -6.66 32.74 -9.91
CA VAL A 91 -6.53 31.63 -8.92
C VAL A 91 -5.85 30.42 -9.57
N TRP A 92 -6.27 30.07 -10.75
CA TRP A 92 -5.73 28.92 -11.50
C TRP A 92 -4.31 29.17 -12.00
N GLN A 93 -3.99 30.42 -12.37
CA GLN A 93 -2.64 30.83 -12.73
C GLN A 93 -1.69 30.79 -11.53
N GLU A 94 -2.14 31.24 -10.34
CA GLU A 94 -1.32 31.16 -9.12
C GLU A 94 -0.87 29.74 -8.80
N LEU A 95 -1.69 28.75 -9.12
CA LEU A 95 -1.35 27.32 -8.96
C LEU A 95 -0.52 26.76 -10.12
N ASN A 96 -0.20 27.54 -11.15
CA ASN A 96 0.40 27.02 -12.38
C ASN A 96 -0.37 25.82 -12.94
N LEU A 97 -1.70 25.91 -12.93
CA LEU A 97 -2.58 24.82 -13.39
C LEU A 97 -2.94 24.96 -14.86
N PHE A 98 -2.65 26.11 -15.45
CA PHE A 98 -3.03 26.44 -16.81
C PHE A 98 -1.83 27.00 -17.57
N SER A 99 -1.50 26.34 -18.67
CA SER A 99 -0.56 26.86 -19.69
C SER A 99 -1.35 27.27 -20.91
N GLU A 100 -1.05 28.45 -21.48
CA GLU A 100 -1.69 28.92 -22.72
C GLU A 100 -1.41 28.02 -23.92
N LYS A 101 -0.27 27.29 -23.89
CA LYS A 101 0.17 26.41 -24.99
C LYS A 101 -0.33 24.97 -24.82
N GLU A 102 -0.44 24.48 -23.57
CA GLU A 102 -0.67 23.06 -23.28
C GLU A 102 -2.02 22.79 -22.60
N GLY A 103 -2.80 23.83 -22.30
CA GLY A 103 -4.09 23.72 -21.62
C GLY A 103 -3.95 23.42 -20.11
N PHE A 104 -4.87 22.63 -19.56
CA PHE A 104 -4.90 22.29 -18.14
C PHE A 104 -3.90 21.17 -17.84
N LEU A 105 -2.68 21.53 -17.53
CA LEU A 105 -1.63 20.63 -17.10
C LEU A 105 -0.99 21.19 -15.82
N PRO A 106 -1.48 20.78 -14.61
CA PRO A 106 -0.80 21.18 -13.38
C PRO A 106 0.64 20.67 -13.41
N ASP A 107 1.58 21.62 -13.54
CA ASP A 107 2.99 21.31 -13.34
C ASP A 107 3.22 20.97 -11.86
N VAL A 108 3.56 19.72 -11.59
CA VAL A 108 3.92 19.24 -10.26
C VAL A 108 5.44 19.14 -10.20
N SER A 109 6.14 20.25 -10.46
CA SER A 109 7.57 20.33 -10.18
C SER A 109 7.78 20.37 -8.66
N VAL A 110 8.45 19.35 -8.12
CA VAL A 110 8.66 19.21 -6.68
C VAL A 110 10.16 19.24 -6.42
N THR A 111 10.62 20.35 -5.83
CA THR A 111 12.05 20.57 -5.56
C THR A 111 12.43 20.38 -4.09
N ARG A 112 11.49 20.60 -3.16
CA ARG A 112 11.73 20.52 -1.71
C ARG A 112 11.42 19.14 -1.16
N ASP A 113 12.22 18.64 -0.22
CA ASP A 113 12.00 17.32 0.39
C ASP A 113 10.64 17.18 1.10
N CYS A 114 10.18 18.22 1.78
CA CYS A 114 8.84 18.23 2.39
C CYS A 114 7.73 18.09 1.32
N CYS A 115 7.90 18.72 0.17
CA CYS A 115 6.95 18.63 -0.94
C CYS A 115 7.04 17.26 -1.63
N LEU A 116 8.24 16.67 -1.78
CA LEU A 116 8.41 15.31 -2.30
C LEU A 116 7.68 14.28 -1.43
N MET A 117 7.85 14.37 -0.12
CA MET A 117 7.12 13.50 0.81
C MET A 117 5.59 13.68 0.65
N GLN A 118 5.11 14.92 0.61
CA GLN A 118 3.69 15.20 0.45
C GLN A 118 3.16 14.73 -0.92
N PHE A 119 3.93 14.93 -1.98
CA PHE A 119 3.63 14.43 -3.32
C PHE A 119 3.42 12.90 -3.31
N VAL A 120 4.37 12.15 -2.75
CA VAL A 120 4.26 10.69 -2.67
C VAL A 120 3.07 10.26 -1.83
N ARG A 121 2.81 10.93 -0.70
CA ARG A 121 1.63 10.68 0.16
C ARG A 121 0.33 10.82 -0.64
N GLU A 122 0.18 11.91 -1.40
CA GLU A 122 -1.03 12.11 -2.21
C GLU A 122 -1.15 11.05 -3.31
N VAL A 123 -0.08 10.71 -4.00
CA VAL A 123 -0.14 9.64 -5.01
C VAL A 123 -0.52 8.31 -4.38
N VAL A 124 0.04 7.96 -3.22
CA VAL A 124 -0.31 6.73 -2.48
C VAL A 124 -1.76 6.75 -2.01
N LEU A 125 -2.26 7.90 -1.53
CA LEU A 125 -3.65 8.04 -1.11
C LEU A 125 -4.64 7.67 -2.23
N TYR A 126 -4.35 8.12 -3.44
CA TYR A 126 -5.25 7.95 -4.58
C TYR A 126 -5.00 6.66 -5.38
N LYS A 127 -3.76 6.24 -5.51
CA LYS A 127 -3.32 5.18 -6.43
C LYS A 127 -2.64 4.00 -5.73
N GLY A 128 -2.33 4.13 -4.44
CA GLY A 128 -1.65 3.10 -3.65
C GLY A 128 -2.59 1.98 -3.20
N TYR A 129 -2.06 0.76 -3.23
CA TYR A 129 -2.73 -0.43 -2.76
C TYR A 129 -1.72 -1.39 -2.11
N LEU A 130 -1.91 -1.71 -0.83
CA LEU A 130 -1.17 -2.75 -0.16
C LEU A 130 -1.76 -4.11 -0.52
N VAL A 131 -0.95 -4.96 -1.14
CA VAL A 131 -1.34 -6.32 -1.50
C VAL A 131 -1.49 -7.18 -0.23
N ASN A 132 -2.40 -8.15 -0.29
CA ASN A 132 -2.71 -9.02 0.82
C ASN A 132 -1.44 -9.76 1.32
N PHE A 133 -1.27 -9.82 2.65
CA PHE A 133 -0.06 -10.33 3.30
C PHE A 133 0.18 -11.82 3.14
N GLU A 134 -0.85 -12.58 2.82
CA GLU A 134 -0.72 -14.01 2.53
C GLU A 134 0.20 -14.25 1.31
N GLU A 135 0.21 -13.31 0.37
CA GLU A 135 1.01 -13.36 -0.87
C GLU A 135 2.37 -12.64 -0.77
N GLY A 136 2.59 -11.86 0.29
CA GLY A 136 3.83 -11.10 0.50
C GLY A 136 3.61 -9.62 0.82
N TYR A 137 4.71 -8.95 1.27
CA TYR A 137 4.69 -7.52 1.59
C TYR A 137 4.94 -6.71 0.33
N GLN A 138 3.90 -6.09 -0.22
CA GLN A 138 3.99 -5.31 -1.44
C GLN A 138 3.03 -4.13 -1.40
N LEU A 139 3.54 -2.96 -1.81
CA LEU A 139 2.72 -1.81 -2.18
C LEU A 139 2.74 -1.68 -3.69
N GLU A 140 1.58 -1.59 -4.28
CA GLU A 140 1.37 -1.30 -5.70
C GLU A 140 0.82 0.12 -5.85
N ILE A 141 1.44 0.93 -6.70
CA ILE A 141 0.92 2.23 -7.14
C ILE A 141 0.42 2.04 -8.57
N ARG A 142 -0.90 2.09 -8.76
CA ARG A 142 -1.57 1.79 -10.03
C ARG A 142 -1.76 3.05 -10.85
N GLU A 143 -1.45 2.97 -12.11
CA GLU A 143 -1.64 4.06 -13.08
C GLU A 143 -1.15 5.42 -12.55
N PRO A 144 0.14 5.53 -12.14
CA PRO A 144 0.68 6.79 -11.65
C PRO A 144 0.71 7.87 -12.74
N GLY A 145 0.56 7.48 -14.01
CA GLY A 145 0.47 8.39 -15.16
C GLY A 145 1.70 9.28 -15.27
N PRO A 146 1.51 10.61 -15.37
CA PRO A 146 2.62 11.57 -15.56
C PRO A 146 3.56 11.63 -14.35
N PHE A 147 3.20 11.03 -13.23
CA PHE A 147 4.00 11.05 -11.99
C PHE A 147 5.02 9.91 -11.89
N THR A 148 5.02 8.97 -12.84
CA THR A 148 5.91 7.80 -12.80
C THR A 148 7.38 8.19 -12.66
N GLY A 149 7.87 9.14 -13.46
CA GLY A 149 9.26 9.59 -13.42
C GLY A 149 9.64 10.24 -12.08
N ILE A 150 8.79 11.13 -11.56
CA ILE A 150 9.02 11.79 -10.25
C ILE A 150 8.99 10.77 -9.11
N LEU A 151 8.08 9.80 -9.16
CA LEU A 151 8.01 8.72 -8.16
C LEU A 151 9.28 7.87 -8.17
N MET A 152 9.74 7.42 -9.34
CA MET A 152 10.94 6.60 -9.47
C MET A 152 12.17 7.33 -8.94
N SER A 153 12.43 8.57 -9.40
CA SER A 153 13.57 9.38 -8.92
C SER A 153 13.47 9.67 -7.41
N THR A 154 12.25 9.83 -6.87
CA THR A 154 12.05 10.01 -5.42
C THR A 154 12.36 8.74 -4.64
N LEU A 155 11.92 7.58 -5.12
CA LEU A 155 12.21 6.29 -4.50
C LEU A 155 13.70 5.94 -4.55
N GLU A 156 14.38 6.25 -5.65
CA GLU A 156 15.84 6.14 -5.78
C GLU A 156 16.56 7.02 -4.76
N LYS A 157 16.18 8.30 -4.66
CA LYS A 157 16.70 9.24 -3.65
C LYS A 157 16.49 8.74 -2.21
N TRP A 158 15.42 8.00 -1.98
CA TRP A 158 15.10 7.42 -0.67
C TRP A 158 15.72 6.03 -0.45
N GLU A 159 16.46 5.51 -1.43
CA GLU A 159 17.07 4.17 -1.40
C GLU A 159 16.02 3.04 -1.25
N ILE A 160 14.81 3.28 -1.76
CA ILE A 160 13.72 2.32 -1.75
C ILE A 160 13.75 1.51 -3.04
N LYS A 161 14.04 0.20 -2.92
CA LYS A 161 13.99 -0.71 -4.06
C LYS A 161 12.58 -0.81 -4.61
N HIS A 162 12.43 -0.57 -5.89
CA HIS A 162 11.16 -0.57 -6.59
C HIS A 162 11.27 -1.23 -7.96
N TYR A 163 10.12 -1.57 -8.54
CA TYR A 163 10.03 -2.20 -9.86
C TYR A 163 8.96 -1.46 -10.65
N SER A 164 9.32 -1.04 -11.86
CA SER A 164 8.40 -0.35 -12.77
C SER A 164 7.91 -1.31 -13.85
N TYR A 165 6.59 -1.33 -14.05
CA TYR A 165 5.91 -2.07 -15.11
C TYR A 165 4.94 -1.15 -15.83
N PRO A 166 4.48 -1.47 -17.04
CA PRO A 166 3.44 -0.71 -17.69
C PRO A 166 2.21 -0.54 -16.79
N GLY A 167 1.86 0.72 -16.49
CA GLY A 167 0.71 1.08 -15.66
C GLY A 167 0.84 0.84 -14.16
N ARG A 168 2.00 0.38 -13.63
CA ARG A 168 2.16 0.14 -12.19
C ARG A 168 3.60 0.26 -11.71
N LEU A 169 3.75 0.73 -10.48
CA LEU A 169 5.00 0.78 -9.75
C LEU A 169 4.85 -0.07 -8.48
N LEU A 170 5.83 -0.94 -8.20
CA LEU A 170 5.79 -1.88 -7.08
C LEU A 170 6.95 -1.63 -6.13
N ILE A 171 6.65 -1.60 -4.82
CA ILE A 171 7.63 -1.69 -3.74
C ILE A 171 7.46 -3.05 -3.10
N LYS A 172 8.48 -3.92 -3.22
CA LYS A 172 8.48 -5.30 -2.73
C LYS A 172 9.47 -5.48 -1.59
N GLY A 173 9.16 -6.44 -0.72
CA GLY A 173 9.99 -6.79 0.43
C GLY A 173 9.69 -5.96 1.66
N GLY A 174 9.62 -6.64 2.81
CA GLY A 174 9.21 -6.02 4.07
C GLY A 174 10.09 -4.84 4.46
N GLU A 175 11.40 -4.94 4.32
CA GLU A 175 12.35 -3.89 4.70
C GLU A 175 12.10 -2.58 3.93
N HIS A 176 12.05 -2.64 2.60
CA HIS A 176 11.80 -1.47 1.76
C HIS A 176 10.40 -0.89 1.96
N LEU A 177 9.40 -1.76 2.16
CA LEU A 177 8.04 -1.31 2.43
C LEU A 177 7.93 -0.61 3.79
N PHE A 178 8.55 -1.16 4.84
CA PHE A 178 8.59 -0.51 6.16
C PHE A 178 9.34 0.83 6.11
N ALA A 179 10.51 0.88 5.46
CA ALA A 179 11.25 2.11 5.27
C ALA A 179 10.43 3.18 4.53
N PHE A 180 9.72 2.78 3.48
CA PHE A 180 8.82 3.66 2.72
C PHE A 180 7.67 4.20 3.56
N LEU A 181 6.94 3.33 4.27
CA LEU A 181 5.80 3.74 5.10
C LEU A 181 6.22 4.62 6.29
N ASN A 182 7.38 4.35 6.88
CA ASN A 182 7.96 5.20 7.92
C ASN A 182 8.28 6.60 7.38
N ARG A 183 8.85 6.70 6.18
CA ARG A 183 9.07 8.00 5.53
C ARG A 183 7.78 8.76 5.29
N LEU A 184 6.69 8.07 5.00
CA LEU A 184 5.38 8.68 4.85
C LEU A 184 4.67 8.98 6.19
N ASN A 185 5.29 8.76 7.34
CA ASN A 185 4.72 8.90 8.68
C ASN A 185 3.43 8.06 8.88
N CYS A 186 3.38 6.86 8.26
CA CYS A 186 2.23 5.95 8.35
C CYS A 186 2.43 4.92 9.48
N GLN A 187 2.65 5.38 10.72
CA GLN A 187 3.06 4.56 11.87
C GLN A 187 2.06 3.45 12.21
N GLU A 188 0.76 3.74 12.27
CA GLU A 188 -0.25 2.71 12.56
C GLU A 188 -0.24 1.60 11.52
N THR A 189 -0.04 1.95 10.24
CA THR A 189 0.11 0.98 9.16
C THR A 189 1.35 0.11 9.40
N VAL A 190 2.48 0.71 9.74
CA VAL A 190 3.73 0.02 10.06
C VAL A 190 3.55 -0.96 11.22
N GLU A 191 2.95 -0.52 12.33
CA GLU A 191 2.69 -1.38 13.50
C GLU A 191 1.79 -2.57 13.18
N ARG A 192 0.73 -2.33 12.41
CA ARG A 192 -0.18 -3.41 11.97
C ARG A 192 0.54 -4.44 11.11
N LEU A 193 1.40 -3.97 10.21
CA LEU A 193 2.24 -4.81 9.37
C LEU A 193 3.23 -5.63 10.19
N ALA A 194 3.88 -5.01 11.18
CA ALA A 194 4.83 -5.67 12.06
C ALA A 194 4.16 -6.81 12.86
N ARG A 195 3.02 -6.52 13.50
CA ARG A 195 2.24 -7.53 14.23
C ARG A 195 1.82 -8.71 13.34
N TYR A 196 1.40 -8.42 12.13
CA TYR A 196 1.02 -9.47 11.19
C TYR A 196 2.21 -10.34 10.78
N ARG A 197 3.40 -9.73 10.61
CA ARG A 197 4.65 -10.44 10.32
C ARG A 197 5.03 -11.40 11.45
N GLU A 198 4.92 -10.96 12.70
CA GLU A 198 5.16 -11.80 13.87
C GLU A 198 4.19 -12.98 13.92
N PHE A 199 2.89 -12.71 13.80
CA PHE A 199 1.87 -13.76 13.76
C PHE A 199 2.13 -14.80 12.66
N LYS A 200 2.49 -14.37 11.46
CA LYS A 200 2.83 -15.28 10.36
C LYS A 200 4.05 -16.14 10.68
N LYS A 201 5.08 -15.54 11.28
CA LYS A 201 6.30 -16.24 11.72
C LYS A 201 5.98 -17.37 12.73
N ASP A 202 5.16 -17.07 13.72
CA ASP A 202 4.75 -18.02 14.74
C ASP A 202 3.91 -19.16 14.15
N LYS A 203 2.98 -18.83 13.26
CA LYS A 203 2.17 -19.81 12.53
C LYS A 203 3.05 -20.74 11.69
N ASP A 204 3.98 -20.19 10.89
CA ASP A 204 4.89 -20.97 10.06
C ASP A 204 5.79 -21.88 10.91
N GLN A 205 6.25 -21.41 12.07
CA GLN A 205 7.04 -22.19 13.01
C GLN A 205 6.21 -23.33 13.61
N THR A 206 4.98 -23.06 14.01
CA THR A 206 4.06 -24.08 14.54
C THR A 206 3.78 -25.17 13.50
N VAL A 207 3.50 -24.78 12.25
CA VAL A 207 3.28 -25.74 11.16
C VAL A 207 4.54 -26.61 10.92
N ARG A 208 5.74 -26.02 10.93
CA ARG A 208 7.00 -26.78 10.78
C ARG A 208 7.18 -27.78 11.92
N LEU A 209 6.93 -27.40 13.18
CA LEU A 209 7.03 -28.28 14.34
C LEU A 209 6.01 -29.43 14.25
N THR A 210 4.77 -29.13 13.87
CA THR A 210 3.73 -30.15 13.68
C THR A 210 4.11 -31.13 12.59
N ASN A 211 4.56 -30.65 11.44
CA ASN A 211 5.00 -31.51 10.34
C ASN A 211 6.21 -32.39 10.71
N TYR A 212 7.16 -31.83 11.47
CA TYR A 212 8.29 -32.60 11.98
C TYR A 212 7.85 -33.69 12.94
N SER A 213 6.96 -33.38 13.89
CA SER A 213 6.41 -34.36 14.83
C SER A 213 5.64 -35.48 14.14
N MET A 214 4.81 -35.12 13.15
CA MET A 214 4.06 -36.11 12.34
C MET A 214 5.00 -37.03 11.53
N ALA A 215 6.03 -36.43 10.89
CA ALA A 215 7.01 -37.23 10.15
C ALA A 215 7.79 -38.20 11.05
N ASN A 216 8.14 -37.79 12.28
CA ASN A 216 8.77 -38.68 13.25
C ASN A 216 7.84 -39.80 13.72
N LEU A 217 6.57 -39.47 14.00
CA LEU A 217 5.56 -40.46 14.38
C LEU A 217 5.36 -41.51 13.28
N ASN A 218 5.22 -41.08 12.02
CA ASN A 218 5.08 -41.98 10.90
C ASN A 218 6.30 -42.92 10.76
N ARG A 219 7.53 -42.41 10.89
CA ARG A 219 8.74 -43.28 10.88
C ARG A 219 8.75 -44.30 12.01
N GLN A 220 8.27 -43.91 13.22
CA GLN A 220 8.16 -44.86 14.33
C GLN A 220 7.12 -45.94 14.02
N VAL A 221 5.92 -45.56 13.52
CA VAL A 221 4.87 -46.51 13.14
C VAL A 221 5.40 -47.50 12.05
N ASP A 222 6.01 -46.96 10.99
CA ASP A 222 6.61 -47.79 9.93
C ASP A 222 7.70 -48.76 10.48
N GLY A 223 8.49 -48.25 11.45
CA GLY A 223 9.51 -49.09 12.11
C GLY A 223 8.88 -50.20 12.93
N TYR A 224 7.83 -49.91 13.72
CA TYR A 224 7.10 -50.91 14.48
C TYR A 224 6.40 -51.96 13.56
N GLU A 225 5.79 -51.53 12.47
CA GLU A 225 5.17 -52.44 11.52
C GLU A 225 6.19 -53.40 10.89
N LYS A 226 7.38 -52.91 10.47
CA LYS A 226 8.44 -53.76 10.00
C LYS A 226 8.91 -54.79 11.01
N ILE A 227 9.12 -54.37 12.26
CA ILE A 227 9.50 -55.25 13.35
C ILE A 227 8.40 -56.29 13.60
N ARG A 228 7.13 -55.91 13.62
CA ARG A 228 5.99 -56.79 13.76
C ARG A 228 5.95 -57.87 12.69
N LEU A 229 6.12 -57.46 11.43
CA LEU A 229 6.17 -58.41 10.28
C LEU A 229 7.28 -59.44 10.43
N VAL A 230 8.49 -59.00 10.79
CA VAL A 230 9.64 -59.89 11.00
C VAL A 230 9.38 -60.86 12.16
N LEU A 231 8.81 -60.39 13.26
CA LEU A 231 8.44 -61.24 14.42
C LEU A 231 7.35 -62.25 14.04
N GLU A 232 6.36 -61.88 13.23
CA GLU A 232 5.33 -62.78 12.72
C GLU A 232 5.91 -63.86 11.81
N GLU A 233 6.89 -63.52 10.95
CA GLU A 233 7.60 -64.52 10.12
C GLU A 233 8.43 -65.48 10.95
N ILE A 234 9.15 -64.99 11.97
CA ILE A 234 9.91 -65.84 12.89
C ILE A 234 8.96 -66.78 13.64
N ARG A 235 7.79 -66.28 14.07
CA ARG A 235 6.78 -67.09 14.79
C ARG A 235 6.14 -68.17 13.92
N LYS A 236 5.97 -67.93 12.61
CA LYS A 236 5.41 -68.89 11.66
C LYS A 236 6.47 -69.94 11.19
N GLY A 237 7.74 -69.57 11.32
CA GLY A 237 8.88 -70.44 10.99
C GLY A 237 9.40 -71.24 12.17
N PRO A 238 10.71 -71.32 12.37
CA PRO A 238 11.35 -72.12 13.41
C PRO A 238 11.15 -71.61 14.85
N GLY A 239 10.49 -70.45 15.02
CA GLY A 239 10.21 -69.85 16.32
C GLY A 239 11.43 -69.11 16.93
N LEU A 240 11.16 -68.38 18.03
CA LEU A 240 12.19 -67.61 18.74
C LEU A 240 13.32 -68.48 19.29
N GLU A 241 13.05 -69.75 19.54
CA GLU A 241 14.02 -70.70 20.07
C GLU A 241 15.13 -71.04 19.10
N ALA A 242 14.92 -70.84 17.78
CA ALA A 242 15.93 -71.03 16.75
C ALA A 242 16.90 -69.85 16.58
N LEU A 243 16.65 -68.76 17.26
CA LEU A 243 17.54 -67.58 17.23
C LEU A 243 18.82 -67.84 18.03
N PRO A 244 19.96 -67.26 17.62
CA PRO A 244 21.16 -67.27 18.41
C PRO A 244 20.93 -66.63 19.80
N PRO A 245 21.59 -67.19 20.87
CA PRO A 245 21.36 -66.73 22.26
C PRO A 245 21.33 -65.21 22.47
N PRO A 246 22.20 -64.39 21.86
CA PRO A 246 22.17 -62.97 22.05
C PRO A 246 20.89 -62.25 21.55
N LEU A 247 20.12 -62.91 20.68
CA LEU A 247 18.90 -62.33 20.07
C LEU A 247 17.60 -62.86 20.74
N ARG A 248 17.72 -63.73 21.74
CA ARG A 248 16.55 -64.28 22.47
C ARG A 248 16.13 -63.40 23.66
N GLU A 249 17.04 -62.50 24.10
CA GLU A 249 16.84 -61.65 25.30
C GLU A 249 16.38 -60.23 24.95
N ILE A 250 16.04 -59.92 23.69
CA ILE A 250 15.46 -58.66 23.25
C ILE A 250 13.95 -58.77 23.19
#